data_fbb038ef60c3319b06464415066cec87
#
_entry.id   fbb038ef60c3319b06464415066cec87
#
_cell.length_a   1.000
_cell.length_b   1.000
_cell.length_c   1.000
_cell.angle_alpha   90.00
_cell.angle_beta   90.00
_cell.angle_gamma   90.00
#
_symmetry.space_group_name_H-M   'P 1'
#
loop_
_entity.id
_entity.type
_entity.pdbx_description
1 polymer ?
#
loop_
_entity_poly.entity_id
_entity_poly.type
_entity_poly.pdbx_seq_one_letter_code
_entity_poly.pdbx_strand_id
1 'polypeptide(L)'
;MRKNYLKGVLLFIIVTIGVCLATTMFTKDNIEKLSKGLETQYSNGRAYEPGEAGYAIVKIINIEETNIQDDKLSDGEKFYLVEHDKGTTMLKATPDEVKKMLGDSVTKDAKLYNMEKPIYAKIEGYGPKRGRKNSTTTVPVELREKFEDAYKSSYIRSKKLGRILADYKKGDDQTTIENREKGRPFYVDIYMETLGSTYNLLTLGGNAIAILISLWMLKTIYRRVRGNKESYERLFVAYPETERDLDIILREATFSDEQLNILIYKDMFISYRTVFIVEYIADIQSIEINKTTGKNNRKFYHMRINTYHSKAQVVNFNKRVVEKHLKKLVDTLRFDYGIPARLTFYIDEGER
;
A
#
# COMPACT_ATOMS: atom_id res chain seq x y z
N MET A 1 -15.99 23.99 23.09
CA MET A 1 -14.88 23.09 23.44
C MET A 1 -15.07 21.67 22.89
N ARG A 2 -16.08 20.94 23.32
CA ARG A 2 -16.36 19.53 22.96
C ARG A 2 -16.49 19.23 21.46
N LYS A 3 -17.11 20.12 20.67
CA LYS A 3 -17.41 19.91 19.22
C LYS A 3 -16.16 19.82 18.33
N ASN A 4 -15.15 20.64 18.51
CA ASN A 4 -13.96 20.66 17.64
C ASN A 4 -13.01 19.51 17.94
N TYR A 5 -12.90 19.16 19.22
CA TYR A 5 -12.15 18.03 19.69
C TYR A 5 -12.75 16.70 19.17
N LEU A 6 -14.07 16.50 19.35
CA LEU A 6 -14.77 15.31 18.88
C LEU A 6 -14.65 15.11 17.37
N LYS A 7 -14.70 16.19 16.57
CA LYS A 7 -14.52 16.08 15.11
C LYS A 7 -13.13 15.59 14.72
N GLY A 8 -12.07 16.09 15.38
CA GLY A 8 -10.71 15.65 15.11
C GLY A 8 -10.46 14.20 15.48
N VAL A 9 -10.97 13.76 16.64
CA VAL A 9 -10.87 12.37 17.10
C VAL A 9 -11.68 11.44 16.20
N LEU A 10 -12.92 11.83 15.86
CA LEU A 10 -13.78 11.03 14.99
C LEU A 10 -13.15 10.83 13.60
N LEU A 11 -12.64 11.91 12.98
CA LEU A 11 -11.96 11.84 11.70
C LEU A 11 -10.77 10.90 11.77
N PHE A 12 -9.95 11.00 12.83
CA PHE A 12 -8.78 10.14 13.00
C PHE A 12 -9.18 8.66 13.17
N ILE A 13 -10.25 8.37 13.91
CA ILE A 13 -10.79 7.02 14.07
C ILE A 13 -11.28 6.47 12.72
N ILE A 14 -12.05 7.25 11.95
CA ILE A 14 -12.55 6.86 10.63
C ILE A 14 -11.38 6.53 9.68
N VAL A 15 -10.37 7.40 9.61
CA VAL A 15 -9.18 7.17 8.79
C VAL A 15 -8.45 5.90 9.21
N THR A 16 -8.29 5.68 10.51
CA THR A 16 -7.60 4.46 11.02
C THR A 16 -8.39 3.20 10.70
N ILE A 17 -9.71 3.22 10.87
CA ILE A 17 -10.57 2.09 10.49
C ILE A 17 -10.43 1.84 8.98
N GLY A 18 -10.47 2.87 8.15
CA GLY A 18 -10.28 2.76 6.71
C GLY A 18 -8.93 2.13 6.33
N VAL A 19 -7.83 2.57 6.97
CA VAL A 19 -6.49 2.01 6.76
C VAL A 19 -6.43 0.56 7.22
N CYS A 20 -6.98 0.22 8.39
CA CYS A 20 -7.00 -1.15 8.90
C CYS A 20 -7.80 -2.08 7.98
N LEU A 21 -8.97 -1.65 7.50
CA LEU A 21 -9.78 -2.43 6.56
C LEU A 21 -9.04 -2.65 5.23
N ALA A 22 -8.47 -1.60 4.66
CA ALA A 22 -7.68 -1.70 3.42
C ALA A 22 -6.48 -2.64 3.60
N THR A 23 -5.75 -2.54 4.72
CA THR A 23 -4.62 -3.42 5.06
C THR A 23 -5.09 -4.87 5.19
N THR A 24 -6.22 -5.11 5.87
CA THR A 24 -6.78 -6.46 6.06
C THR A 24 -7.17 -7.08 4.72
N MET A 25 -7.83 -6.33 3.84
CA MET A 25 -8.21 -6.80 2.50
C MET A 25 -6.98 -7.13 1.65
N PHE A 26 -6.00 -6.22 1.63
CA PHE A 26 -4.75 -6.42 0.91
C PHE A 26 -3.95 -7.62 1.44
N THR A 27 -3.83 -7.75 2.76
CA THR A 27 -3.11 -8.86 3.40
C THR A 27 -3.81 -10.20 3.14
N LYS A 28 -5.16 -10.24 3.22
CA LYS A 28 -5.94 -11.44 2.93
C LYS A 28 -5.72 -11.93 1.50
N ASP A 29 -5.81 -11.04 0.52
CA ASP A 29 -5.58 -11.36 -0.90
C ASP A 29 -4.15 -11.89 -1.14
N ASN A 30 -3.16 -11.25 -0.53
CA ASN A 30 -1.77 -11.68 -0.65
C ASN A 30 -1.46 -12.99 0.07
N ILE A 31 -2.04 -13.22 1.25
CA ILE A 31 -1.92 -14.50 1.96
C ILE A 31 -2.56 -15.62 1.12
N GLU A 32 -3.69 -15.35 0.50
CA GLU A 32 -4.35 -16.33 -0.40
C GLU A 32 -3.45 -16.67 -1.59
N LYS A 33 -2.82 -15.66 -2.22
CA LYS A 33 -1.83 -15.87 -3.31
C LYS A 33 -0.60 -16.66 -2.91
N LEU A 34 -0.20 -16.59 -1.64
CA LEU A 34 1.01 -17.24 -1.12
C LEU A 34 0.74 -18.62 -0.51
N SER A 35 -0.43 -18.84 0.10
CA SER A 35 -0.73 -20.03 0.90
C SER A 35 -1.56 -21.09 0.18
N LYS A 36 -2.42 -20.69 -0.76
CA LYS A 36 -3.24 -21.64 -1.53
C LYS A 36 -2.45 -22.26 -2.65
N GLY A 37 -2.66 -23.56 -2.90
CA GLY A 37 -2.10 -24.26 -4.05
C GLY A 37 -2.52 -23.58 -5.38
N LEU A 38 -1.64 -23.65 -6.38
CA LEU A 38 -1.86 -22.97 -7.67
C LEU A 38 -3.13 -23.45 -8.39
N GLU A 39 -3.41 -24.74 -8.31
CA GLU A 39 -4.63 -25.32 -8.87
C GLU A 39 -5.91 -24.77 -8.22
N THR A 40 -5.88 -24.61 -6.90
CA THR A 40 -7.00 -24.01 -6.16
C THR A 40 -7.18 -22.53 -6.52
N GLN A 41 -6.09 -21.78 -6.71
CA GLN A 41 -6.16 -20.39 -7.13
C GLN A 41 -6.70 -20.27 -8.56
N TYR A 42 -6.28 -21.15 -9.46
CA TYR A 42 -6.78 -21.25 -10.82
C TYR A 42 -8.30 -21.47 -10.83
N SER A 43 -8.78 -22.44 -10.08
CA SER A 43 -10.22 -22.78 -9.99
C SER A 43 -11.06 -21.67 -9.34
N ASN A 44 -10.46 -20.87 -8.47
CA ASN A 44 -11.11 -19.75 -7.77
C ASN A 44 -11.11 -18.43 -8.58
N GLY A 45 -11.00 -18.50 -9.92
CA GLY A 45 -11.13 -17.34 -10.79
C GLY A 45 -9.83 -16.54 -11.02
N ARG A 46 -8.68 -17.14 -10.71
CA ARG A 46 -7.35 -16.55 -11.05
C ARG A 46 -6.74 -17.19 -12.30
N ALA A 47 -7.55 -17.90 -13.07
CA ALA A 47 -7.12 -18.46 -14.36
C ALA A 47 -6.67 -17.34 -15.30
N TYR A 48 -5.56 -17.58 -16.01
CA TYR A 48 -5.08 -16.66 -17.03
C TYR A 48 -6.10 -16.53 -18.17
N GLU A 49 -6.50 -15.32 -18.47
CA GLU A 49 -7.28 -14.99 -19.65
C GLU A 49 -6.40 -14.18 -20.63
N PRO A 50 -6.22 -14.67 -21.86
CA PRO A 50 -5.40 -13.98 -22.86
C PRO A 50 -5.87 -12.54 -23.09
N GLY A 51 -4.93 -11.59 -22.99
CA GLY A 51 -5.21 -10.15 -23.11
C GLY A 51 -5.55 -9.45 -21.80
N GLU A 52 -5.65 -10.17 -20.68
CA GLU A 52 -5.73 -9.56 -19.36
C GLU A 52 -4.32 -9.33 -18.78
N ALA A 53 -4.10 -8.13 -18.25
CA ALA A 53 -2.84 -7.77 -17.63
C ALA A 53 -2.88 -8.03 -16.11
N GLY A 54 -1.74 -8.47 -15.58
CA GLY A 54 -1.52 -8.64 -14.16
C GLY A 54 -1.38 -10.09 -13.72
N TYR A 55 -1.43 -10.31 -12.39
CA TYR A 55 -1.26 -11.62 -11.78
C TYR A 55 -2.34 -12.61 -12.19
N ALA A 56 -1.91 -13.76 -12.72
CA ALA A 56 -2.78 -14.88 -13.04
C ALA A 56 -2.07 -16.22 -12.85
N ILE A 57 -2.85 -17.30 -12.90
CA ILE A 57 -2.34 -18.67 -12.92
C ILE A 57 -2.63 -19.25 -14.29
N VAL A 58 -1.59 -19.69 -14.97
CA VAL A 58 -1.71 -20.38 -16.25
C VAL A 58 -1.61 -21.89 -16.07
N LYS A 59 -2.46 -22.65 -16.76
CA LYS A 59 -2.39 -24.11 -16.84
C LYS A 59 -1.60 -24.48 -18.09
N ILE A 60 -0.30 -24.75 -17.92
CA ILE A 60 0.62 -25.07 -18.99
C ILE A 60 0.46 -26.53 -19.41
N ILE A 61 0.26 -26.77 -20.69
CA ILE A 61 0.14 -28.09 -21.30
C ILE A 61 1.45 -28.50 -21.96
N ASN A 62 2.06 -27.60 -22.72
CA ASN A 62 3.37 -27.77 -23.33
C ASN A 62 4.13 -26.45 -23.32
N ILE A 63 5.46 -26.55 -23.36
CA ILE A 63 6.33 -25.38 -23.49
C ILE A 63 7.49 -25.74 -24.44
N GLU A 64 7.80 -24.82 -25.35
CA GLU A 64 8.87 -24.98 -26.33
C GLU A 64 9.79 -23.75 -26.35
N GLU A 65 11.09 -23.96 -26.29
CA GLU A 65 12.08 -22.88 -26.41
C GLU A 65 12.14 -22.37 -27.84
N THR A 66 12.09 -21.06 -28.01
CA THR A 66 12.22 -20.41 -29.32
C THR A 66 13.65 -19.88 -29.53
N ASN A 67 13.98 -19.57 -30.79
CA ASN A 67 15.23 -18.89 -31.14
C ASN A 67 15.06 -17.38 -31.31
N ILE A 68 13.98 -16.80 -30.76
CA ILE A 68 13.72 -15.37 -30.90
C ILE A 68 14.76 -14.58 -30.13
N GLN A 69 15.48 -13.73 -30.83
CA GLN A 69 16.39 -12.74 -30.26
C GLN A 69 15.72 -11.37 -30.36
N ASP A 70 15.76 -10.63 -29.25
CA ASP A 70 15.28 -9.24 -29.16
C ASP A 70 16.22 -8.44 -28.27
N ASP A 71 16.63 -7.27 -28.71
CA ASP A 71 17.52 -6.37 -27.99
C ASP A 71 16.92 -5.83 -26.68
N LYS A 72 15.60 -6.01 -26.50
CA LYS A 72 14.86 -5.63 -25.29
C LYS A 72 14.81 -6.73 -24.22
N LEU A 73 15.35 -7.89 -24.53
CA LEU A 73 15.49 -8.96 -23.54
C LEU A 73 16.65 -8.61 -22.59
N SER A 74 16.41 -8.76 -21.30
CA SER A 74 17.49 -8.68 -20.31
C SER A 74 18.44 -9.87 -20.48
N ASP A 75 19.64 -9.77 -19.89
CA ASP A 75 20.63 -10.84 -19.98
C ASP A 75 20.06 -12.19 -19.55
N GLY A 76 20.11 -13.16 -20.47
CA GLY A 76 19.63 -14.52 -20.24
C GLY A 76 18.14 -14.76 -20.44
N GLU A 77 17.33 -13.74 -20.67
CA GLU A 77 15.92 -13.93 -21.00
C GLU A 77 15.72 -14.48 -22.41
N LYS A 78 14.66 -15.28 -22.57
CA LYS A 78 14.24 -15.87 -23.85
C LYS A 78 12.73 -15.86 -23.95
N PHE A 79 12.23 -15.98 -25.18
CA PHE A 79 10.82 -16.29 -25.44
C PHE A 79 10.62 -17.80 -25.57
N TYR A 80 9.58 -18.27 -24.91
CA TYR A 80 9.09 -19.64 -24.98
C TYR A 80 7.67 -19.64 -25.53
N LEU A 81 7.37 -20.60 -26.36
CA LEU A 81 6.02 -20.86 -26.84
C LEU A 81 5.31 -21.76 -25.84
N VAL A 82 4.20 -21.29 -25.26
CA VAL A 82 3.46 -21.98 -24.21
C VAL A 82 2.07 -22.34 -24.71
N GLU A 83 1.76 -23.63 -24.79
CA GLU A 83 0.41 -24.14 -24.98
C GLU A 83 -0.28 -24.23 -23.60
N HIS A 84 -1.44 -23.62 -23.48
CA HIS A 84 -2.26 -23.63 -22.27
C HIS A 84 -3.74 -23.91 -22.63
N ASP A 85 -4.59 -24.06 -21.65
CA ASP A 85 -6.00 -24.44 -21.85
C ASP A 85 -6.82 -23.45 -22.70
N LYS A 86 -6.40 -22.18 -22.79
CA LYS A 86 -7.07 -21.15 -23.61
C LYS A 86 -6.45 -20.95 -24.99
N GLY A 87 -5.30 -21.55 -25.26
CA GLY A 87 -4.61 -21.39 -26.54
C GLY A 87 -3.10 -21.49 -26.43
N THR A 88 -2.40 -20.74 -27.26
CA THR A 88 -0.93 -20.65 -27.25
C THR A 88 -0.50 -19.19 -27.13
N THR A 89 0.45 -18.90 -26.25
CA THR A 89 0.95 -17.54 -25.98
C THR A 89 2.47 -17.61 -25.80
N MET A 90 3.16 -16.50 -26.02
CA MET A 90 4.59 -16.40 -25.71
C MET A 90 4.80 -16.14 -24.22
N LEU A 91 5.78 -16.82 -23.64
CA LEU A 91 6.27 -16.58 -22.27
C LEU A 91 7.68 -16.02 -22.36
N LYS A 92 7.91 -14.87 -21.73
CA LYS A 92 9.22 -14.31 -21.53
C LYS A 92 9.75 -14.75 -20.18
N ALA A 93 10.91 -15.43 -20.16
CA ALA A 93 11.50 -15.98 -18.95
C ALA A 93 12.98 -16.29 -19.13
N THR A 94 13.73 -16.43 -18.05
CA THR A 94 15.05 -17.05 -18.06
C THR A 94 14.93 -18.59 -18.06
N PRO A 95 15.94 -19.34 -18.54
CA PRO A 95 15.95 -20.80 -18.46
C PRO A 95 15.80 -21.34 -17.04
N ASP A 96 16.39 -20.64 -16.05
CA ASP A 96 16.30 -21.02 -14.64
C ASP A 96 14.89 -20.83 -14.07
N GLU A 97 14.21 -19.76 -14.47
CA GLU A 97 12.81 -19.53 -14.08
C GLU A 97 11.90 -20.61 -14.68
N VAL A 98 12.09 -20.94 -15.96
CA VAL A 98 11.33 -22.02 -16.60
C VAL A 98 11.60 -23.35 -15.88
N LYS A 99 12.84 -23.70 -15.61
CA LYS A 99 13.19 -24.90 -14.87
C LYS A 99 12.56 -24.93 -13.47
N LYS A 100 12.61 -23.82 -12.74
CA LYS A 100 11.99 -23.69 -11.42
C LYS A 100 10.47 -23.80 -11.49
N MET A 101 9.86 -23.26 -12.53
CA MET A 101 8.41 -23.30 -12.76
C MET A 101 7.92 -24.71 -13.07
N LEU A 102 8.69 -25.45 -13.90
CA LEU A 102 8.33 -26.80 -14.36
C LEU A 102 8.67 -27.89 -13.33
N GLY A 103 9.65 -27.63 -12.45
CA GLY A 103 10.17 -28.61 -11.49
C GLY A 103 11.17 -29.58 -12.10
N ASP A 104 11.82 -30.35 -11.23
CA ASP A 104 12.95 -31.22 -11.60
C ASP A 104 12.52 -32.48 -12.40
N SER A 105 11.21 -32.79 -12.41
CA SER A 105 10.66 -33.99 -13.09
C SER A 105 10.46 -33.81 -14.58
N VAL A 106 10.60 -32.60 -15.10
CA VAL A 106 10.38 -32.32 -16.53
C VAL A 106 11.64 -32.48 -17.32
N THR A 107 11.61 -33.37 -18.29
CA THR A 107 12.76 -33.62 -19.22
C THR A 107 12.60 -32.73 -20.46
N LYS A 108 13.73 -32.16 -20.91
CA LYS A 108 13.77 -31.37 -22.15
C LYS A 108 14.29 -32.25 -23.27
N ASP A 109 13.51 -32.39 -24.32
CA ASP A 109 13.89 -33.02 -25.56
C ASP A 109 14.06 -31.98 -26.67
N ALA A 110 15.31 -31.72 -27.05
CA ALA A 110 15.72 -30.64 -27.94
C ALA A 110 15.18 -29.25 -27.44
N LYS A 111 14.07 -28.80 -27.96
CA LYS A 111 13.44 -27.53 -27.60
C LYS A 111 12.14 -27.67 -26.79
N LEU A 112 11.57 -28.88 -26.79
CA LEU A 112 10.29 -29.16 -26.13
C LEU A 112 10.53 -29.68 -24.71
N TYR A 113 9.80 -29.15 -23.76
CA TYR A 113 9.75 -29.67 -22.40
C TYR A 113 8.59 -30.67 -22.30
N ASN A 114 8.93 -31.94 -22.10
CA ASN A 114 7.95 -33.01 -22.01
C ASN A 114 7.34 -33.06 -20.61
N MET A 115 6.04 -32.82 -20.55
CA MET A 115 5.25 -32.86 -19.33
C MET A 115 4.23 -34.01 -19.41
N GLU A 116 4.26 -34.90 -18.41
CA GLU A 116 3.25 -35.97 -18.31
C GLU A 116 1.88 -35.43 -17.94
N LYS A 117 1.84 -34.36 -17.17
CA LYS A 117 0.62 -33.70 -16.69
C LYS A 117 0.75 -32.18 -16.84
N PRO A 118 -0.40 -31.46 -17.03
CA PRO A 118 -0.41 -30.01 -17.02
C PRO A 118 0.13 -29.45 -15.69
N ILE A 119 0.89 -28.36 -15.77
CA ILE A 119 1.48 -27.67 -14.63
C ILE A 119 0.81 -26.32 -14.47
N TYR A 120 0.52 -25.94 -13.22
CA TYR A 120 0.01 -24.62 -12.89
C TYR A 120 1.18 -23.69 -12.52
N ALA A 121 1.26 -22.53 -13.17
CA ALA A 121 2.34 -21.58 -12.95
C ALA A 121 1.80 -20.16 -12.70
N LYS A 122 2.51 -19.42 -11.83
CA LYS A 122 2.27 -17.99 -11.61
C LYS A 122 2.87 -17.19 -12.75
N ILE A 123 2.07 -16.33 -13.35
CA ILE A 123 2.53 -15.43 -14.42
C ILE A 123 1.99 -14.02 -14.21
N GLU A 124 2.62 -13.07 -14.87
CA GLU A 124 2.05 -11.76 -15.15
C GLU A 124 1.68 -11.67 -16.64
N GLY A 125 0.40 -11.45 -16.92
CA GLY A 125 -0.08 -11.28 -18.28
C GLY A 125 0.16 -9.86 -18.79
N TYR A 126 0.61 -9.73 -20.03
CA TYR A 126 0.77 -8.46 -20.74
C TYR A 126 -0.17 -8.44 -21.95
N GLY A 127 -1.04 -7.44 -22.01
CA GLY A 127 -1.97 -7.27 -23.09
C GLY A 127 -2.65 -5.91 -23.07
N PRO A 128 -3.38 -5.55 -24.13
CA PRO A 128 -4.12 -4.30 -24.17
C PRO A 128 -5.18 -4.30 -23.07
N LYS A 129 -4.99 -3.47 -22.04
CA LYS A 129 -5.98 -3.31 -20.96
C LYS A 129 -7.30 -2.86 -21.55
N ARG A 130 -8.32 -3.71 -21.49
CA ARG A 130 -9.70 -3.33 -21.81
C ARG A 130 -10.07 -2.06 -21.02
N GLY A 131 -10.32 -0.96 -21.74
CA GLY A 131 -10.85 0.30 -21.17
C GLY A 131 -9.84 1.42 -20.89
N ARG A 132 -8.53 1.24 -21.07
CA ARG A 132 -7.57 2.36 -21.04
C ARG A 132 -7.06 2.67 -22.44
N LYS A 133 -7.47 3.81 -23.00
CA LYS A 133 -7.07 4.31 -24.33
C LYS A 133 -5.56 4.50 -24.56
N ASN A 134 -4.72 4.38 -23.52
CA ASN A 134 -3.28 4.68 -23.55
C ASN A 134 -2.40 3.59 -22.95
N SER A 135 -2.79 2.30 -22.93
CA SER A 135 -1.86 1.26 -22.52
C SER A 135 -1.04 0.78 -23.72
N THR A 136 0.17 1.25 -23.82
CA THR A 136 1.19 0.96 -24.87
C THR A 136 1.88 -0.40 -24.67
N THR A 137 1.23 -1.40 -24.16
CA THR A 137 1.76 -2.77 -24.05
C THR A 137 1.25 -3.68 -25.16
N THR A 138 1.20 -3.18 -26.35
CA THR A 138 1.06 -4.01 -27.54
C THR A 138 2.44 -4.49 -27.95
N VAL A 139 2.57 -5.78 -28.24
CA VAL A 139 3.78 -6.35 -28.81
C VAL A 139 4.16 -5.57 -30.08
N PRO A 140 5.40 -5.10 -30.24
CA PRO A 140 5.84 -4.41 -31.46
C PRO A 140 5.60 -5.26 -32.69
N VAL A 141 5.29 -4.64 -33.84
CA VAL A 141 4.97 -5.36 -35.09
C VAL A 141 6.10 -6.33 -35.47
N GLU A 142 7.35 -5.90 -35.39
CA GLU A 142 8.54 -6.72 -35.70
C GLU A 142 8.63 -7.96 -34.81
N LEU A 143 8.25 -7.84 -33.55
CA LEU A 143 8.26 -8.96 -32.63
C LEU A 143 7.06 -9.91 -32.88
N ARG A 144 5.92 -9.40 -33.33
CA ARG A 144 4.77 -10.21 -33.73
C ARG A 144 5.11 -11.13 -34.91
N GLU A 145 5.80 -10.62 -35.92
CA GLU A 145 6.27 -11.42 -37.06
C GLU A 145 7.18 -12.55 -36.59
N LYS A 146 8.13 -12.26 -35.68
CA LYS A 146 8.99 -13.28 -35.07
C LYS A 146 8.18 -14.32 -34.29
N PHE A 147 7.15 -13.89 -33.58
CA PHE A 147 6.25 -14.79 -32.82
C PHE A 147 5.46 -15.71 -33.76
N GLU A 148 4.92 -15.16 -34.84
CA GLU A 148 4.21 -15.95 -35.86
C GLU A 148 5.12 -16.99 -36.50
N ASP A 149 6.33 -16.62 -36.88
CA ASP A 149 7.28 -17.54 -37.50
C ASP A 149 7.74 -18.64 -36.57
N ALA A 150 7.96 -18.29 -35.27
CA ALA A 150 8.27 -19.28 -34.25
C ALA A 150 7.09 -20.27 -34.08
N TYR A 151 5.85 -19.78 -34.05
CA TYR A 151 4.68 -20.64 -33.93
C TYR A 151 4.49 -21.52 -35.16
N LYS A 152 4.66 -20.97 -36.38
CA LYS A 152 4.55 -21.76 -37.64
C LYS A 152 5.55 -22.92 -37.69
N SER A 153 6.77 -22.72 -37.16
CA SER A 153 7.84 -23.71 -37.15
C SER A 153 7.83 -24.63 -35.93
N SER A 154 6.93 -24.43 -34.96
CA SER A 154 6.96 -25.13 -33.68
C SER A 154 6.50 -26.57 -33.73
N TYR A 155 7.09 -27.40 -32.87
CA TYR A 155 6.65 -28.78 -32.65
C TYR A 155 5.27 -28.85 -31.98
N ILE A 156 4.95 -27.89 -31.11
CA ILE A 156 3.65 -27.76 -30.45
C ILE A 156 2.55 -27.61 -31.49
N ARG A 157 2.72 -26.76 -32.49
CA ARG A 157 1.77 -26.61 -33.59
C ARG A 157 1.61 -27.89 -34.35
N SER A 158 2.71 -28.55 -34.74
CA SER A 158 2.68 -29.82 -35.47
C SER A 158 2.00 -30.93 -34.67
N LYS A 159 2.28 -31.03 -33.36
CA LYS A 159 1.66 -32.01 -32.47
C LYS A 159 0.16 -31.75 -32.30
N LYS A 160 -0.24 -30.46 -32.19
CA LYS A 160 -1.65 -30.06 -32.13
C LYS A 160 -2.38 -30.40 -33.41
N LEU A 161 -1.80 -30.08 -34.57
CA LEU A 161 -2.35 -30.41 -35.86
C LEU A 161 -2.49 -31.92 -36.04
N GLY A 162 -1.47 -32.71 -35.64
CA GLY A 162 -1.51 -34.16 -35.65
C GLY A 162 -2.64 -34.74 -34.80
N ARG A 163 -2.89 -34.17 -33.61
CA ARG A 163 -4.03 -34.56 -32.77
C ARG A 163 -5.38 -34.23 -33.43
N ILE A 164 -5.52 -33.05 -34.02
CA ILE A 164 -6.73 -32.66 -34.73
C ILE A 164 -6.99 -33.58 -35.93
N LEU A 165 -5.94 -33.92 -36.67
CA LEU A 165 -6.05 -34.84 -37.80
C LEU A 165 -6.35 -36.28 -37.34
N ALA A 166 -5.84 -36.71 -36.18
CA ALA A 166 -6.16 -38.03 -35.61
C ALA A 166 -7.63 -38.13 -35.16
N ASP A 167 -8.19 -37.02 -34.67
CA ASP A 167 -9.61 -36.92 -34.29
C ASP A 167 -10.54 -36.69 -35.50
N TYR A 168 -9.97 -36.60 -36.69
CA TYR A 168 -10.67 -36.34 -37.92
C TYR A 168 -11.51 -37.55 -38.35
N LYS A 169 -12.81 -37.31 -38.57
CA LYS A 169 -13.67 -38.31 -39.15
C LYS A 169 -13.48 -38.32 -40.65
N LYS A 170 -13.31 -39.52 -41.24
CA LYS A 170 -13.18 -39.69 -42.69
C LYS A 170 -14.34 -39.00 -43.39
N GLY A 171 -14.07 -37.88 -44.07
CA GLY A 171 -15.09 -37.05 -44.76
C GLY A 171 -15.15 -35.58 -44.32
N ASP A 172 -14.41 -35.18 -43.26
CA ASP A 172 -14.29 -33.76 -42.89
C ASP A 172 -13.45 -33.02 -43.98
N ASP A 173 -13.83 -31.82 -44.31
CA ASP A 173 -13.13 -31.00 -45.30
C ASP A 173 -12.02 -30.16 -44.64
N GLN A 174 -11.15 -29.54 -45.46
CA GLN A 174 -10.06 -28.70 -45.03
C GLN A 174 -10.56 -27.51 -44.16
N THR A 175 -11.73 -26.97 -44.49
CA THR A 175 -12.33 -25.85 -43.75
C THR A 175 -12.71 -26.26 -42.33
N THR A 176 -13.21 -27.49 -42.16
CA THR A 176 -13.52 -28.05 -40.82
C THR A 176 -12.27 -28.22 -39.99
N ILE A 177 -11.17 -28.67 -40.60
CA ILE A 177 -9.86 -28.82 -39.93
C ILE A 177 -9.36 -27.45 -39.48
N GLU A 178 -9.36 -26.47 -40.35
CA GLU A 178 -8.92 -25.11 -40.04
C GLU A 178 -9.75 -24.46 -38.92
N ASN A 179 -11.07 -24.66 -38.95
CA ASN A 179 -11.96 -24.16 -37.91
C ASN A 179 -11.71 -24.83 -36.55
N ARG A 180 -11.43 -26.12 -36.51
CA ARG A 180 -11.02 -26.82 -35.29
C ARG A 180 -9.65 -26.35 -34.78
N GLU A 181 -8.72 -26.09 -35.69
CA GLU A 181 -7.40 -25.50 -35.33
C GLU A 181 -7.58 -24.11 -34.72
N LYS A 182 -8.48 -23.27 -35.27
CA LYS A 182 -8.81 -21.94 -34.74
C LYS A 182 -9.50 -21.97 -33.37
N GLY A 183 -10.08 -23.10 -32.97
CA GLY A 183 -10.72 -23.25 -31.65
C GLY A 183 -9.77 -23.03 -30.46
N ARG A 184 -8.45 -23.08 -30.68
CA ARG A 184 -7.40 -22.69 -29.70
C ARG A 184 -6.40 -21.76 -30.37
N PRO A 185 -6.66 -20.45 -30.42
CA PRO A 185 -5.88 -19.52 -31.20
C PRO A 185 -4.44 -19.36 -30.62
N PHE A 186 -3.54 -18.95 -31.52
CA PHE A 186 -2.29 -18.36 -31.12
C PHE A 186 -2.45 -16.85 -30.89
N TYR A 187 -2.09 -16.39 -29.72
CA TYR A 187 -2.21 -14.97 -29.33
C TYR A 187 -0.90 -14.25 -29.60
N VAL A 188 -0.77 -13.66 -30.76
CA VAL A 188 0.46 -12.99 -31.24
C VAL A 188 0.65 -11.59 -30.64
N ASP A 189 -0.44 -10.97 -30.17
CA ASP A 189 -0.45 -9.58 -29.68
C ASP A 189 -0.10 -9.44 -28.20
N ILE A 190 0.07 -10.56 -27.51
CA ILE A 190 0.25 -10.63 -26.07
C ILE A 190 1.35 -11.60 -25.71
N TYR A 191 1.92 -11.41 -24.55
CA TYR A 191 2.83 -12.36 -23.94
C TYR A 191 2.64 -12.37 -22.43
N MET A 192 3.25 -13.32 -21.76
CA MET A 192 3.28 -13.43 -20.31
C MET A 192 4.72 -13.49 -19.81
N GLU A 193 4.93 -13.07 -18.58
CA GLU A 193 6.24 -13.16 -17.89
C GLU A 193 6.10 -14.03 -16.65
N THR A 194 7.17 -14.67 -16.25
CA THR A 194 7.22 -15.39 -14.98
C THR A 194 7.24 -14.39 -13.82
N LEU A 195 6.51 -14.69 -12.75
CA LEU A 195 6.60 -13.91 -11.52
C LEU A 195 7.80 -14.41 -10.72
N GLY A 196 8.87 -13.63 -10.76
CA GLY A 196 10.12 -13.93 -10.06
C GLY A 196 9.97 -13.95 -8.53
N SER A 197 10.98 -14.49 -7.85
CA SER A 197 11.07 -14.51 -6.37
C SER A 197 10.94 -13.10 -5.75
N THR A 198 11.35 -12.08 -6.48
CA THR A 198 11.23 -10.67 -6.08
C THR A 198 9.79 -10.23 -5.83
N TYR A 199 8.83 -10.72 -6.62
CA TYR A 199 7.40 -10.44 -6.40
C TYR A 199 6.92 -10.92 -5.04
N ASN A 200 7.27 -12.14 -4.64
CA ASN A 200 6.90 -12.69 -3.34
C ASN A 200 7.53 -11.89 -2.20
N LEU A 201 8.79 -11.47 -2.34
CA LEU A 201 9.51 -10.66 -1.35
C LEU A 201 8.88 -9.27 -1.21
N LEU A 202 8.56 -8.60 -2.31
CA LEU A 202 7.89 -7.29 -2.30
C LEU A 202 6.49 -7.38 -1.68
N THR A 203 5.76 -8.44 -2.00
CA THR A 203 4.42 -8.70 -1.44
C THR A 203 4.47 -8.91 0.07
N LEU A 204 5.40 -9.74 0.56
CA LEU A 204 5.61 -9.97 2.00
C LEU A 204 6.07 -8.71 2.71
N GLY A 205 7.05 -7.99 2.14
CA GLY A 205 7.57 -6.74 2.68
C GLY A 205 6.48 -5.66 2.76
N GLY A 206 5.70 -5.49 1.70
CA GLY A 206 4.57 -4.57 1.68
C GLY A 206 3.51 -4.87 2.75
N ASN A 207 3.18 -6.16 2.95
CA ASN A 207 2.27 -6.58 4.01
C ASN A 207 2.82 -6.27 5.41
N ALA A 208 4.09 -6.57 5.65
CA ALA A 208 4.72 -6.28 6.94
C ALA A 208 4.70 -4.78 7.26
N ILE A 209 5.05 -3.93 6.29
CA ILE A 209 5.00 -2.47 6.45
C ILE A 209 3.56 -1.99 6.71
N ALA A 210 2.58 -2.48 5.98
CA ALA A 210 1.18 -2.08 6.16
C ALA A 210 0.65 -2.47 7.55
N ILE A 211 0.99 -3.65 8.05
CA ILE A 211 0.66 -4.10 9.42
C ILE A 211 1.32 -3.20 10.46
N LEU A 212 2.62 -2.89 10.31
CA LEU A 212 3.35 -2.01 11.23
C LEU A 212 2.73 -0.60 11.29
N ILE A 213 2.36 -0.03 10.14
CA ILE A 213 1.68 1.27 10.08
C ILE A 213 0.34 1.20 10.82
N SER A 214 -0.45 0.15 10.60
CA SER A 214 -1.75 -0.03 11.27
C SER A 214 -1.59 -0.16 12.79
N LEU A 215 -0.64 -0.94 13.26
CA LEU A 215 -0.34 -1.07 14.69
C LEU A 215 0.15 0.26 15.30
N TRP A 216 0.99 1.00 14.60
CA TRP A 216 1.43 2.32 15.04
C TRP A 216 0.26 3.32 15.15
N MET A 217 -0.67 3.31 14.19
CA MET A 217 -1.88 4.13 14.23
C MET A 217 -2.77 3.76 15.41
N LEU A 218 -3.04 2.46 15.63
CA LEU A 218 -3.83 1.99 16.76
C LEU A 218 -3.20 2.39 18.11
N LYS A 219 -1.88 2.22 18.25
CA LYS A 219 -1.14 2.66 19.44
C LYS A 219 -1.28 4.17 19.68
N THR A 220 -1.26 4.96 18.62
CA THR A 220 -1.42 6.42 18.70
C THR A 220 -2.82 6.80 19.15
N ILE A 221 -3.87 6.14 18.63
CA ILE A 221 -5.25 6.32 19.10
C ILE A 221 -5.38 5.98 20.57
N TYR A 222 -4.92 4.78 20.95
CA TYR A 222 -4.98 4.32 22.33
C TYR A 222 -4.36 5.33 23.30
N ARG A 223 -3.14 5.82 22.96
CA ARG A 223 -2.47 6.82 23.79
C ARG A 223 -3.24 8.12 23.90
N ARG A 224 -3.87 8.60 22.82
CA ARG A 224 -4.68 9.82 22.82
C ARG A 224 -5.94 9.66 23.65
N VAL A 225 -6.67 8.56 23.46
CA VAL A 225 -7.89 8.28 24.22
C VAL A 225 -7.59 8.17 25.70
N ARG A 226 -6.55 7.43 26.07
CA ARG A 226 -6.12 7.29 27.46
C ARG A 226 -5.69 8.63 28.07
N GLY A 227 -4.81 9.39 27.38
CA GLY A 227 -4.35 10.68 27.88
C GLY A 227 -5.50 11.69 28.07
N ASN A 228 -6.48 11.67 27.17
CA ASN A 228 -7.65 12.52 27.32
C ASN A 228 -8.52 12.11 28.51
N LYS A 229 -8.72 10.81 28.72
CA LYS A 229 -9.46 10.29 29.86
C LYS A 229 -8.82 10.72 31.17
N GLU A 230 -7.52 10.52 31.29
CA GLU A 230 -6.74 10.93 32.45
C GLU A 230 -6.84 12.45 32.70
N SER A 231 -6.81 13.27 31.66
CA SER A 231 -6.98 14.72 31.76
C SER A 231 -8.38 15.14 32.22
N TYR A 232 -9.41 14.50 31.71
CA TYR A 232 -10.79 14.74 32.17
C TYR A 232 -10.99 14.29 33.62
N GLU A 233 -10.51 13.12 33.99
CA GLU A 233 -10.58 12.62 35.36
C GLU A 233 -9.88 13.60 36.34
N ARG A 234 -8.70 14.08 35.99
CA ARG A 234 -7.96 15.08 36.77
C ARG A 234 -8.76 16.36 36.96
N LEU A 235 -9.38 16.85 35.90
CA LEU A 235 -10.23 18.05 35.95
C LEU A 235 -11.47 17.84 36.82
N PHE A 236 -12.17 16.72 36.64
CA PHE A 236 -13.42 16.45 37.37
C PHE A 236 -13.19 16.12 38.86
N VAL A 237 -12.06 15.53 39.17
CA VAL A 237 -11.66 15.31 40.57
C VAL A 237 -11.36 16.63 41.28
N ALA A 238 -10.68 17.54 40.59
CA ALA A 238 -10.37 18.87 41.16
C ALA A 238 -11.60 19.78 41.22
N TYR A 239 -12.42 19.75 40.17
CA TYR A 239 -13.56 20.64 39.99
C TYR A 239 -14.78 19.86 39.50
N PRO A 240 -15.51 19.18 40.43
CA PRO A 240 -16.66 18.32 40.10
C PRO A 240 -17.78 19.03 39.32
N GLU A 241 -17.95 20.36 39.51
CA GLU A 241 -18.88 21.17 38.78
C GLU A 241 -18.66 21.12 37.25
N THR A 242 -17.43 20.93 36.83
CA THR A 242 -17.06 20.89 35.40
C THR A 242 -17.52 19.59 34.71
N GLU A 243 -17.83 18.54 35.44
CA GLU A 243 -18.38 17.30 34.89
C GLU A 243 -19.79 17.53 34.31
N ARG A 244 -20.57 18.37 34.98
CA ARG A 244 -21.96 18.72 34.57
C ARG A 244 -21.99 19.77 33.47
N ASP A 245 -21.12 20.78 33.56
CA ASP A 245 -21.06 21.89 32.60
C ASP A 245 -19.62 22.28 32.28
N LEU A 246 -19.07 21.75 31.18
CA LEU A 246 -17.72 22.10 30.73
C LEU A 246 -17.59 23.55 30.25
N ASP A 247 -18.68 24.22 29.94
CA ASP A 247 -18.68 25.63 29.47
C ASP A 247 -18.42 26.61 30.62
N ILE A 248 -18.54 26.16 31.89
CA ILE A 248 -18.17 26.95 33.08
C ILE A 248 -16.69 27.33 33.02
N ILE A 249 -15.84 26.42 32.51
CA ILE A 249 -14.40 26.63 32.36
C ILE A 249 -14.10 27.83 31.45
N LEU A 250 -14.85 27.98 30.35
CA LEU A 250 -14.68 29.13 29.44
C LEU A 250 -15.20 30.43 30.05
N ARG A 251 -16.29 30.38 30.84
CA ARG A 251 -16.89 31.56 31.46
C ARG A 251 -16.07 32.11 32.60
N GLU A 252 -15.43 31.24 33.36
CA GLU A 252 -14.67 31.59 34.58
C GLU A 252 -13.14 31.52 34.41
N ALA A 253 -12.65 31.32 33.17
CA ALA A 253 -11.24 31.30 32.90
C ALA A 253 -10.59 32.66 33.22
N THR A 254 -9.50 32.65 33.98
CA THR A 254 -8.67 33.84 34.28
C THR A 254 -7.85 34.26 33.05
N PHE A 255 -7.50 33.30 32.19
CA PHE A 255 -6.90 33.54 30.89
C PHE A 255 -7.57 32.63 29.85
N SER A 256 -7.89 33.18 28.71
CA SER A 256 -8.41 32.39 27.57
C SER A 256 -7.91 32.95 26.26
N ASP A 257 -7.40 32.05 25.41
CA ASP A 257 -6.99 32.37 24.05
C ASP A 257 -7.54 31.31 23.08
N GLU A 258 -8.57 31.69 22.33
CA GLU A 258 -9.26 30.80 21.39
C GLU A 258 -8.40 30.42 20.19
N GLN A 259 -7.44 31.27 19.79
CA GLN A 259 -6.55 30.96 18.68
C GLN A 259 -5.52 29.88 19.06
N LEU A 260 -5.04 29.93 20.28
CA LEU A 260 -4.16 28.92 20.85
C LEU A 260 -4.94 27.69 21.31
N ASN A 261 -6.24 27.80 21.56
CA ASN A 261 -7.06 26.82 22.27
C ASN A 261 -6.45 26.48 23.65
N ILE A 262 -6.05 27.50 24.36
CA ILE A 262 -5.49 27.43 25.70
C ILE A 262 -6.27 28.33 26.62
N LEU A 263 -6.49 27.84 27.82
CA LEU A 263 -7.08 28.63 28.90
C LEU A 263 -6.46 28.25 30.25
N ILE A 264 -6.61 29.15 31.21
CA ILE A 264 -6.28 28.90 32.61
C ILE A 264 -7.59 29.04 33.39
N TYR A 265 -7.97 27.97 34.08
CA TYR A 265 -9.15 27.92 34.93
C TYR A 265 -8.71 27.61 36.35
N LYS A 266 -8.95 28.59 37.23
CA LYS A 266 -8.48 28.52 38.60
C LYS A 266 -6.96 28.23 38.65
N ASP A 267 -6.52 27.12 39.18
CA ASP A 267 -5.14 26.68 39.29
C ASP A 267 -4.72 25.67 38.21
N MET A 268 -5.55 25.51 37.14
CA MET A 268 -5.28 24.56 36.07
C MET A 268 -4.96 25.23 34.74
N PHE A 269 -3.88 24.76 34.12
CA PHE A 269 -3.55 25.02 32.72
C PHE A 269 -4.26 23.99 31.83
N ILE A 270 -5.07 24.44 30.87
CA ILE A 270 -5.87 23.59 30.00
C ILE A 270 -5.55 23.92 28.54
N SER A 271 -5.14 22.90 27.78
CA SER A 271 -5.04 22.99 26.32
C SER A 271 -6.02 22.01 25.67
N TYR A 272 -6.83 22.50 24.72
CA TYR A 272 -7.88 21.70 24.06
C TYR A 272 -7.75 21.71 22.54
N ARG A 273 -6.52 21.87 22.04
CA ARG A 273 -6.28 21.99 20.59
C ARG A 273 -6.37 20.65 19.87
N THR A 274 -5.41 19.77 20.10
CA THR A 274 -5.28 18.44 19.42
C THR A 274 -5.38 17.31 20.42
N VAL A 275 -4.93 17.55 21.62
CA VAL A 275 -5.03 16.66 22.77
C VAL A 275 -5.58 17.50 23.91
N PHE A 276 -6.45 16.92 24.72
CA PHE A 276 -6.94 17.58 25.91
C PHE A 276 -5.90 17.38 27.02
N ILE A 277 -5.25 18.46 27.39
CA ILE A 277 -4.19 18.49 28.42
C ILE A 277 -4.70 19.31 29.57
N VAL A 278 -4.62 18.76 30.76
CA VAL A 278 -4.96 19.44 32.01
C VAL A 278 -3.83 19.21 32.99
N GLU A 279 -3.16 20.27 33.42
CA GLU A 279 -2.08 20.21 34.40
C GLU A 279 -2.29 21.28 35.47
N TYR A 280 -1.99 20.95 36.73
CA TYR A 280 -1.94 21.95 37.77
C TYR A 280 -0.80 22.92 37.48
N ILE A 281 -1.06 24.22 37.65
CA ILE A 281 -0.06 25.26 37.47
C ILE A 281 1.15 25.03 38.40
N ALA A 282 0.89 24.60 39.64
CA ALA A 282 1.92 24.25 40.60
C ALA A 282 2.83 23.08 40.17
N ASP A 283 2.32 22.16 39.33
CA ASP A 283 3.09 21.02 38.83
C ASP A 283 3.93 21.35 37.60
N ILE A 284 3.73 22.52 36.99
CA ILE A 284 4.45 22.93 35.79
C ILE A 284 5.81 23.47 36.16
N GLN A 285 6.86 22.75 35.75
CA GLN A 285 8.25 23.17 35.96
C GLN A 285 8.67 24.28 34.97
N SER A 286 8.30 24.13 33.70
CA SER A 286 8.59 25.11 32.66
C SER A 286 7.73 24.90 31.40
N ILE A 287 7.55 25.96 30.61
CA ILE A 287 6.92 25.91 29.30
C ILE A 287 7.90 26.50 28.28
N GLU A 288 8.22 25.70 27.28
CA GLU A 288 9.12 26.06 26.20
C GLU A 288 8.36 26.07 24.87
N ILE A 289 8.38 27.18 24.16
CA ILE A 289 7.76 27.33 22.85
C ILE A 289 8.87 27.49 21.81
N ASN A 290 9.05 26.48 20.99
CA ASN A 290 10.04 26.46 19.93
C ASN A 290 9.39 26.76 18.58
N LYS A 291 9.99 27.68 17.83
CA LYS A 291 9.60 28.01 16.47
C LYS A 291 10.55 27.32 15.50
N THR A 292 10.00 26.53 14.60
CA THR A 292 10.73 25.94 13.48
C THR A 292 10.21 26.50 12.17
N THR A 293 11.11 26.76 11.23
CA THR A 293 10.74 27.21 9.87
C THR A 293 10.94 26.03 8.93
N GLY A 294 9.85 25.54 8.34
CA GLY A 294 9.91 24.45 7.37
C GLY A 294 10.07 24.96 5.93
N LYS A 295 10.17 24.02 4.97
CA LYS A 295 10.18 24.33 3.52
C LYS A 295 9.05 25.30 3.17
N ASN A 296 9.32 26.29 2.32
CA ASN A 296 8.41 27.37 1.92
C ASN A 296 8.09 28.38 3.03
N ASN A 297 9.04 28.71 3.93
CA ASN A 297 8.88 29.69 5.00
C ASN A 297 7.64 29.44 5.91
N ARG A 298 7.17 28.20 5.98
CA ARG A 298 6.06 27.85 6.88
C ARG A 298 6.57 27.77 8.30
N LYS A 299 6.01 28.61 9.17
CA LYS A 299 6.33 28.64 10.59
C LYS A 299 5.50 27.62 11.37
N PHE A 300 6.16 26.79 12.16
CA PHE A 300 5.55 25.84 13.08
C PHE A 300 5.99 26.18 14.51
N TYR A 301 5.08 26.01 15.45
CA TYR A 301 5.38 26.24 16.86
C TYR A 301 5.07 24.97 17.64
N HIS A 302 6.00 24.58 18.50
CA HIS A 302 5.89 23.43 19.38
C HIS A 302 6.03 23.91 20.82
N MET A 303 4.95 23.83 21.58
CA MET A 303 4.95 24.12 23.00
C MET A 303 5.18 22.85 23.78
N ARG A 304 6.24 22.81 24.55
CA ARG A 304 6.57 21.72 25.45
C ARG A 304 6.27 22.16 26.87
N ILE A 305 5.45 21.40 27.57
CA ILE A 305 5.06 21.58 28.96
C ILE A 305 5.87 20.56 29.76
N ASN A 306 6.81 21.00 30.53
CA ASN A 306 7.59 20.16 31.44
C ASN A 306 6.95 20.24 32.84
N THR A 307 6.70 19.08 33.44
CA THR A 307 6.10 18.98 34.78
C THR A 307 7.02 18.21 35.72
N TYR A 308 6.85 18.40 37.02
CA TYR A 308 7.67 17.72 38.05
C TYR A 308 7.36 16.21 38.13
N HIS A 309 6.13 15.81 37.89
CA HIS A 309 5.63 14.47 38.19
C HIS A 309 5.21 13.64 37.01
N SER A 310 5.16 14.24 35.79
CA SER A 310 4.73 13.55 34.59
C SER A 310 5.69 13.77 33.42
N LYS A 311 5.52 12.96 32.36
CA LYS A 311 6.29 13.15 31.12
C LYS A 311 5.88 14.46 30.46
N ALA A 312 6.88 15.17 29.92
CA ALA A 312 6.65 16.38 29.16
C ALA A 312 5.59 16.20 28.09
N GLN A 313 4.63 17.12 28.03
CA GLN A 313 3.56 17.12 27.06
C GLN A 313 3.87 18.11 25.93
N VAL A 314 3.45 17.81 24.70
CA VAL A 314 3.75 18.64 23.54
C VAL A 314 2.46 19.04 22.83
N VAL A 315 2.28 20.36 22.66
CA VAL A 315 1.18 20.94 21.87
C VAL A 315 1.77 21.53 20.59
N ASN A 316 1.27 21.07 19.46
CA ASN A 316 1.72 21.55 18.15
C ASN A 316 0.75 22.61 17.60
N PHE A 317 1.30 23.72 17.17
CA PHE A 317 0.55 24.78 16.52
C PHE A 317 0.85 24.77 15.02
N ASN A 318 0.00 24.08 14.25
CA ASN A 318 0.05 24.10 12.80
C ASN A 318 -0.77 25.31 12.31
N LYS A 319 -0.16 26.23 11.60
CA LYS A 319 -0.74 27.43 10.98
C LYS A 319 -0.83 28.68 11.88
N ARG A 320 -0.49 29.78 11.24
CA ARG A 320 -0.89 31.19 11.44
C ARG A 320 -1.26 31.60 12.88
N VAL A 321 -0.68 30.92 13.85
CA VAL A 321 -0.74 31.42 15.23
C VAL A 321 0.11 32.68 15.25
N VAL A 322 -0.54 33.78 15.50
CA VAL A 322 0.11 35.08 15.53
C VAL A 322 1.05 35.07 16.74
N GLU A 323 2.33 35.33 16.53
CA GLU A 323 3.34 35.41 17.61
C GLU A 323 2.88 36.26 18.81
N LYS A 324 2.02 37.25 18.55
CA LYS A 324 1.40 38.07 19.57
C LYS A 324 0.65 37.26 20.63
N HIS A 325 -0.11 36.21 20.21
CA HIS A 325 -0.85 35.35 21.15
C HIS A 325 0.10 34.49 22.00
N LEU A 326 1.17 33.96 21.36
CA LEU A 326 2.18 33.19 22.07
C LEU A 326 2.97 34.05 23.08
N LYS A 327 3.33 35.28 22.68
CA LYS A 327 3.97 36.25 23.61
C LYS A 327 3.06 36.55 24.78
N LYS A 328 1.78 36.89 24.54
CA LYS A 328 0.80 37.12 25.58
C LYS A 328 0.70 35.95 26.56
N LEU A 329 0.63 34.69 26.02
CA LEU A 329 0.63 33.50 26.87
C LEU A 329 1.88 33.39 27.73
N VAL A 330 3.07 33.59 27.13
CA VAL A 330 4.34 33.53 27.86
C VAL A 330 4.42 34.59 28.94
N ASP A 331 3.98 35.82 28.64
CA ASP A 331 3.98 36.94 29.61
C ASP A 331 3.01 36.63 30.75
N THR A 332 1.78 36.17 30.47
CA THR A 332 0.82 35.77 31.52
C THR A 332 1.39 34.65 32.40
N LEU A 333 1.97 33.60 31.82
CA LEU A 333 2.53 32.48 32.57
C LEU A 333 3.67 32.93 33.48
N ARG A 334 4.53 33.85 33.01
CA ARG A 334 5.66 34.35 33.78
C ARG A 334 5.30 35.34 34.88
N PHE A 335 4.46 36.32 34.54
CA PHE A 335 4.19 37.44 35.45
C PHE A 335 3.02 37.15 36.39
N ASP A 336 1.97 36.49 35.92
CA ASP A 336 0.77 36.24 36.72
C ASP A 336 0.85 34.93 37.50
N TYR A 337 1.59 33.93 36.96
CA TYR A 337 1.65 32.58 37.56
C TYR A 337 3.07 32.14 37.98
N GLY A 338 4.09 32.93 37.71
CA GLY A 338 5.47 32.62 38.13
C GLY A 338 6.10 31.41 37.43
N ILE A 339 5.49 30.92 36.32
CA ILE A 339 6.01 29.77 35.59
C ILE A 339 7.15 30.20 34.68
N PRO A 340 8.31 29.51 34.70
CA PRO A 340 9.39 29.74 33.74
C PRO A 340 8.92 29.40 32.31
N ALA A 341 8.42 30.40 31.59
CA ALA A 341 7.96 30.25 30.21
C ALA A 341 8.89 31.01 29.26
N ARG A 342 9.27 30.40 28.14
CA ARG A 342 10.13 31.03 27.14
C ARG A 342 9.70 30.72 25.72
N LEU A 343 9.87 31.70 24.85
CA LEU A 343 9.67 31.56 23.41
C LEU A 343 11.06 31.60 22.75
N THR A 344 11.44 30.48 22.14
CA THR A 344 12.77 30.34 21.51
C THR A 344 12.60 30.24 19.99
N PHE A 345 13.40 31.00 19.26
CA PHE A 345 13.43 30.96 17.81
C PHE A 345 14.64 30.11 17.38
N TYR A 346 14.41 28.90 16.88
CA TYR A 346 15.43 28.15 16.16
C TYR A 346 15.41 28.60 14.70
N ILE A 347 16.52 29.16 14.22
CA ILE A 347 16.81 29.30 12.81
C ILE A 347 17.45 27.97 12.44
N ASP A 348 16.81 27.22 11.53
CA ASP A 348 17.43 26.00 11.00
C ASP A 348 18.68 26.44 10.18
N GLU A 349 19.87 26.14 10.67
CA GLU A 349 21.15 26.50 10.02
C GLU A 349 21.42 25.68 8.74
N GLY A 350 20.41 25.02 8.18
CA GLY A 350 20.48 24.19 6.99
C GLY A 350 20.48 24.93 5.64
N GLU A 351 20.55 26.27 5.62
CA GLU A 351 20.71 27.06 4.37
C GLU A 351 21.94 27.96 4.49
N ARG A 352 23.12 27.36 4.35
CA ARG A 352 24.33 28.04 3.88
C ARG A 352 24.90 27.32 2.66
#